data_6411fc0638f9e75d55242fa9b311adfa
#
_entry.id   6411fc0638f9e75d55242fa9b311adfa
#
_cell.length_a   1.000
_cell.length_b   1.000
_cell.length_c   1.000
_cell.angle_alpha   90.00
_cell.angle_beta   90.00
_cell.angle_gamma   90.00
#
_symmetry.space_group_name_H-M   'P 1'
#
loop_
_entity.id
_entity.type
_entity.pdbx_description
1 polymer ?
#
loop_
_entity_poly.entity_id
_entity_poly.type
_entity_poly.pdbx_seq_one_letter_code
_entity_poly.pdbx_strand_id
1 'polypeptide(L)'
;SDDPTDALASTANYLKRFGWVKGMPWGVEVQLPQGFDYALADRKITKMPNQWGRLGVRGLDGKAVPNHGSASILLPAGSQGVALMIFKNFSVIERYNAADAYVIGVGHLSDRIVGKRGFQATWPRGDRALKSAERKELQQRLTRAGFSTQGVDGRIGPNTIAAIRSYQKARGLTPDGYPSLTLLQKLR
;
A
#
# COMPACT_ATOMS: atom_id res chain seq x y z
N SER A 1 27.50 23.84 -9.92
CA SER A 1 27.95 23.85 -8.51
C SER A 1 27.85 22.43 -8.01
N ASP A 2 28.97 21.86 -7.56
CA ASP A 2 29.01 20.48 -7.01
C ASP A 2 28.49 20.41 -5.55
N ASP A 3 28.05 21.56 -5.01
CA ASP A 3 27.47 21.64 -3.66
C ASP A 3 25.98 21.28 -3.69
N PRO A 4 25.57 20.19 -3.02
CA PRO A 4 24.19 19.74 -2.98
C PRO A 4 23.27 20.59 -2.08
N THR A 5 23.83 21.59 -1.36
CA THR A 5 23.10 22.37 -0.35
C THR A 5 21.86 23.04 -0.92
N ASP A 6 21.97 23.70 -2.08
CA ASP A 6 20.85 24.39 -2.71
C ASP A 6 19.75 23.42 -3.16
N ALA A 7 20.14 22.26 -3.68
CA ALA A 7 19.20 21.23 -4.09
C ALA A 7 18.44 20.63 -2.88
N LEU A 8 19.16 20.39 -1.79
CA LEU A 8 18.59 19.88 -0.54
C LEU A 8 17.67 20.93 0.10
N ALA A 9 18.07 22.20 0.13
CA ALA A 9 17.25 23.30 0.66
C ALA A 9 15.96 23.47 -0.17
N SER A 10 16.06 23.42 -1.48
CA SER A 10 14.91 23.48 -2.40
C SER A 10 13.95 22.33 -2.18
N THR A 11 14.47 21.11 -2.03
CA THR A 11 13.66 19.92 -1.74
C THR A 11 12.97 20.02 -0.38
N ALA A 12 13.69 20.48 0.66
CA ALA A 12 13.12 20.69 1.98
C ALA A 12 12.00 21.74 1.97
N ASN A 13 12.19 22.85 1.25
CA ASN A 13 11.18 23.90 1.07
C ASN A 13 9.96 23.38 0.30
N TYR A 14 10.16 22.56 -0.72
CA TYR A 14 9.07 21.90 -1.44
C TYR A 14 8.23 21.05 -0.48
N LEU A 15 8.86 20.13 0.26
CA LEU A 15 8.15 19.26 1.21
C LEU A 15 7.40 20.10 2.28
N LYS A 16 8.05 21.14 2.82
CA LYS A 16 7.43 22.07 3.80
C LYS A 16 6.19 22.75 3.21
N ARG A 17 6.29 23.26 1.97
CA ARG A 17 5.17 23.92 1.27
C ARG A 17 3.96 23.00 1.10
N PHE A 18 4.17 21.70 0.89
CA PHE A 18 3.12 20.70 0.76
C PHE A 18 2.68 20.08 2.10
N GLY A 19 3.14 20.64 3.21
CA GLY A 19 2.64 20.33 4.55
C GLY A 19 3.36 19.17 5.22
N TRP A 20 4.66 18.99 4.95
CA TRP A 20 5.50 18.07 5.71
C TRP A 20 5.43 18.38 7.20
N VAL A 21 5.18 17.35 8.00
CA VAL A 21 5.13 17.46 9.46
C VAL A 21 6.41 16.84 10.02
N LYS A 22 7.24 17.67 10.65
CA LYS A 22 8.48 17.23 11.31
C LYS A 22 8.14 16.25 12.44
N GLY A 23 8.88 15.14 12.52
CA GLY A 23 8.68 14.10 13.54
C GLY A 23 7.55 13.11 13.24
N MET A 24 6.69 13.38 12.24
CA MET A 24 5.71 12.41 11.78
C MET A 24 6.36 11.44 10.79
N PRO A 25 6.20 10.11 10.96
CA PRO A 25 6.67 9.15 9.95
C PRO A 25 5.87 9.32 8.65
N TRP A 26 6.47 8.93 7.52
CA TRP A 26 5.74 8.78 6.27
C TRP A 26 4.86 7.52 6.29
N GLY A 27 5.38 6.46 6.90
CA GLY A 27 4.74 5.17 7.07
C GLY A 27 5.44 4.35 8.15
N VAL A 28 4.73 3.40 8.71
CA VAL A 28 5.23 2.45 9.70
C VAL A 28 4.80 1.05 9.26
N GLU A 29 5.74 0.11 9.23
CA GLU A 29 5.41 -1.30 8.99
C GLU A 29 4.59 -1.85 10.15
N VAL A 30 3.51 -2.55 9.84
CA VAL A 30 2.57 -3.08 10.82
C VAL A 30 2.24 -4.54 10.56
N GLN A 31 1.79 -5.22 11.61
CA GLN A 31 1.20 -6.55 11.55
C GLN A 31 -0.32 -6.41 11.55
N LEU A 32 -0.96 -7.11 10.61
CA LEU A 32 -2.41 -7.24 10.56
C LEU A 32 -2.84 -8.49 11.35
N PRO A 33 -3.97 -8.44 12.06
CA PRO A 33 -4.47 -9.62 12.79
C PRO A 33 -4.97 -10.70 11.82
N GLN A 34 -5.03 -11.93 12.31
CA GLN A 34 -5.74 -12.97 11.60
C GLN A 34 -7.21 -12.55 11.41
N GLY A 35 -7.76 -12.78 10.23
CA GLY A 35 -9.13 -12.38 9.90
C GLY A 35 -9.32 -10.87 9.67
N PHE A 36 -8.24 -10.12 9.44
CA PHE A 36 -8.33 -8.70 9.10
C PHE A 36 -9.31 -8.47 7.93
N ASP A 37 -10.19 -7.50 8.09
CA ASP A 37 -11.05 -7.07 6.98
C ASP A 37 -10.25 -6.25 5.96
N TYR A 38 -9.84 -6.89 4.89
CA TYR A 38 -9.06 -6.26 3.83
C TYR A 38 -9.81 -5.15 3.08
N ALA A 39 -11.14 -5.02 3.26
CA ALA A 39 -11.86 -3.86 2.74
C ALA A 39 -11.42 -2.56 3.43
N LEU A 40 -10.90 -2.65 4.64
CA LEU A 40 -10.36 -1.51 5.38
C LEU A 40 -8.97 -1.06 4.88
N ALA A 41 -8.25 -1.89 4.11
CA ALA A 41 -6.98 -1.51 3.48
C ALA A 41 -7.27 -0.67 2.22
N ASP A 42 -7.71 0.54 2.42
CA ASP A 42 -7.98 1.55 1.39
C ASP A 42 -7.47 2.91 1.87
N ARG A 43 -6.81 3.66 1.00
CA ARG A 43 -6.28 5.00 1.30
C ARG A 43 -7.35 6.01 1.71
N LYS A 44 -8.59 5.80 1.29
CA LYS A 44 -9.75 6.64 1.64
C LYS A 44 -10.25 6.36 3.05
N ILE A 45 -9.90 5.21 3.62
CA ILE A 45 -10.30 4.82 4.98
C ILE A 45 -9.19 5.24 5.94
N THR A 46 -9.43 6.32 6.64
CA THR A 46 -8.50 6.84 7.64
C THR A 46 -9.03 6.63 9.05
N LYS A 47 -8.17 6.22 9.95
CA LYS A 47 -8.45 6.05 11.38
C LYS A 47 -7.23 6.50 12.19
N MET A 48 -7.46 6.88 13.43
CA MET A 48 -6.36 7.11 14.36
C MET A 48 -5.64 5.79 14.71
N PRO A 49 -4.32 5.80 15.01
CA PRO A 49 -3.59 4.57 15.35
C PRO A 49 -4.22 3.73 16.46
N ASN A 50 -4.83 4.37 17.48
CA ASN A 50 -5.55 3.64 18.53
C ASN A 50 -6.81 2.94 18.02
N GLN A 51 -7.50 3.50 17.02
CA GLN A 51 -8.66 2.86 16.39
C GLN A 51 -8.21 1.64 15.54
N TRP A 52 -7.10 1.77 14.79
CA TRP A 52 -6.46 0.62 14.13
C TRP A 52 -6.03 -0.43 15.14
N GLY A 53 -5.50 0.00 16.29
CA GLY A 53 -5.13 -0.87 17.40
C GLY A 53 -6.32 -1.68 17.96
N ARG A 54 -7.51 -1.09 18.04
CA ARG A 54 -8.75 -1.81 18.44
C ARG A 54 -9.16 -2.88 17.43
N LEU A 55 -8.81 -2.70 16.17
CA LEU A 55 -8.99 -3.69 15.09
C LEU A 55 -7.85 -4.72 15.03
N GLY A 56 -6.94 -4.73 16.00
CA GLY A 56 -5.86 -5.68 16.10
C GLY A 56 -4.58 -5.33 15.36
N VAL A 57 -4.52 -4.19 14.66
CA VAL A 57 -3.29 -3.74 13.97
C VAL A 57 -2.24 -3.35 15.00
N ARG A 58 -1.01 -3.85 14.84
CA ARG A 58 0.12 -3.64 15.77
C ARG A 58 1.37 -3.24 15.00
N GLY A 59 2.28 -2.53 15.67
CA GLY A 59 3.66 -2.40 15.22
C GLY A 59 4.38 -3.74 15.24
N LEU A 60 5.56 -3.82 14.64
CA LEU A 60 6.36 -5.05 14.57
C LEU A 60 6.82 -5.55 15.95
N ASP A 61 6.83 -4.67 16.94
CA ASP A 61 7.11 -5.00 18.36
C ASP A 61 5.86 -5.52 19.12
N GLY A 62 4.75 -5.74 18.42
CA GLY A 62 3.47 -6.18 19.00
C GLY A 62 2.70 -5.09 19.75
N LYS A 63 3.25 -3.87 19.85
CA LYS A 63 2.61 -2.76 20.55
C LYS A 63 1.70 -1.95 19.62
N ALA A 64 0.89 -1.10 20.21
CA ALA A 64 0.12 -0.12 19.47
C ALA A 64 1.07 0.88 18.77
N VAL A 65 0.76 1.23 17.53
CA VAL A 65 1.50 2.29 16.83
C VAL A 65 1.24 3.62 17.54
N PRO A 66 2.28 4.42 17.84
CA PRO A 66 2.11 5.73 18.45
C PRO A 66 1.20 6.65 17.64
N ASN A 67 0.55 7.59 18.32
CA ASN A 67 -0.33 8.53 17.66
C ASN A 67 0.46 9.60 16.90
N HIS A 68 0.49 9.47 15.59
CA HIS A 68 1.06 10.46 14.65
C HIS A 68 -0.02 11.15 13.80
N GLY A 69 -1.29 11.09 14.22
CA GLY A 69 -2.44 11.56 13.44
C GLY A 69 -3.14 10.42 12.70
N SER A 70 -4.16 10.77 11.90
CA SER A 70 -4.91 9.78 11.14
C SER A 70 -4.05 9.10 10.08
N ALA A 71 -4.31 7.82 9.87
CA ALA A 71 -3.54 6.95 8.98
C ALA A 71 -4.44 5.98 8.23
N SER A 72 -3.99 5.50 7.08
CA SER A 72 -4.60 4.43 6.30
C SER A 72 -3.70 3.21 6.29
N ILE A 73 -4.27 2.04 5.99
CA ILE A 73 -3.48 0.82 5.74
C ILE A 73 -3.26 0.66 4.24
N LEU A 74 -1.99 0.51 3.84
CA LEU A 74 -1.56 0.27 2.47
C LEU A 74 -0.90 -1.11 2.36
N LEU A 75 -1.31 -1.88 1.37
CA LEU A 75 -0.79 -3.21 1.03
C LEU A 75 -0.19 -3.18 -0.38
N PRO A 76 1.04 -2.72 -0.56
CA PRO A 76 1.62 -2.49 -1.89
C PRO A 76 1.83 -3.77 -2.70
N ALA A 77 1.87 -4.93 -2.04
CA ALA A 77 1.97 -6.25 -2.66
C ALA A 77 0.91 -7.23 -2.13
N GLY A 78 -0.26 -6.71 -1.78
CA GLY A 78 -1.34 -7.51 -1.19
C GLY A 78 -1.00 -8.07 0.19
N SER A 79 -1.73 -9.09 0.62
CA SER A 79 -1.59 -9.72 1.93
C SER A 79 -0.28 -10.51 2.12
N GLN A 80 0.43 -10.78 1.05
CA GLN A 80 1.69 -11.55 1.07
C GLN A 80 2.94 -10.67 1.23
N GLY A 81 2.76 -9.37 1.23
CA GLY A 81 3.85 -8.39 1.33
C GLY A 81 3.82 -7.58 2.62
N VAL A 82 4.56 -6.49 2.59
CA VAL A 82 4.61 -5.52 3.69
C VAL A 82 3.25 -4.85 3.85
N ALA A 83 2.76 -4.74 5.08
CA ALA A 83 1.63 -3.88 5.43
C ALA A 83 2.17 -2.58 6.04
N LEU A 84 1.69 -1.45 5.55
CA LEU A 84 2.12 -0.13 6.00
C LEU A 84 0.93 0.64 6.57
N MET A 85 1.11 1.23 7.74
CA MET A 85 0.27 2.32 8.23
C MET A 85 0.89 3.61 7.72
N ILE A 86 0.22 4.26 6.75
CA ILE A 86 0.72 5.47 6.08
C ILE A 86 0.07 6.72 6.67
N PHE A 87 0.87 7.77 6.84
CA PHE A 87 0.48 9.05 7.45
C PHE A 87 0.52 10.19 6.44
N LYS A 88 0.22 11.39 6.87
CA LYS A 88 0.18 12.59 6.02
C LYS A 88 1.48 12.78 5.21
N ASN A 89 2.64 12.51 5.80
CA ASN A 89 3.92 12.68 5.10
C ASN A 89 4.07 11.74 3.88
N PHE A 90 3.36 10.61 3.85
CA PHE A 90 3.25 9.78 2.64
C PHE A 90 2.69 10.59 1.47
N SER A 91 1.55 11.26 1.70
CA SER A 91 0.89 12.07 0.66
C SER A 91 1.73 13.30 0.26
N VAL A 92 2.59 13.80 1.14
CA VAL A 92 3.51 14.89 0.81
C VAL A 92 4.58 14.43 -0.18
N ILE A 93 5.18 13.24 0.03
CA ILE A 93 6.13 12.65 -0.93
C ILE A 93 5.42 12.33 -2.26
N GLU A 94 4.20 11.82 -2.19
CA GLU A 94 3.35 11.48 -3.35
C GLU A 94 3.11 12.67 -4.28
N ARG A 95 3.13 13.91 -3.77
CA ARG A 95 3.05 15.14 -4.58
C ARG A 95 4.18 15.26 -5.61
N TYR A 96 5.33 14.70 -5.30
CA TYR A 96 6.45 14.69 -6.22
C TYR A 96 6.31 13.59 -7.28
N ASN A 97 5.87 12.40 -6.87
CA ASN A 97 5.58 11.29 -7.76
C ASN A 97 4.51 10.38 -7.13
N ALA A 98 3.40 10.20 -7.84
CA ALA A 98 2.23 9.48 -7.35
C ALA A 98 2.36 7.94 -7.33
N ALA A 99 3.51 7.39 -7.75
CA ALA A 99 3.74 5.95 -7.69
C ALA A 99 4.06 5.50 -6.26
N ASP A 100 3.30 4.54 -5.72
CA ASP A 100 3.55 3.97 -4.38
C ASP A 100 4.98 3.48 -4.21
N ALA A 101 5.52 2.80 -5.21
CA ALA A 101 6.89 2.31 -5.20
C ALA A 101 7.91 3.45 -5.02
N TYR A 102 7.66 4.62 -5.62
CA TYR A 102 8.50 5.80 -5.43
C TYR A 102 8.41 6.31 -3.99
N VAL A 103 7.20 6.51 -3.48
CA VAL A 103 6.99 7.04 -2.12
C VAL A 103 7.61 6.12 -1.07
N ILE A 104 7.37 4.81 -1.21
CA ILE A 104 7.94 3.78 -0.31
C ILE A 104 9.47 3.76 -0.42
N GLY A 105 10.01 3.80 -1.65
CA GLY A 105 11.46 3.82 -1.89
C GLY A 105 12.15 5.02 -1.26
N VAL A 106 11.62 6.22 -1.49
CA VAL A 106 12.15 7.47 -0.91
C VAL A 106 12.03 7.49 0.62
N GLY A 107 10.84 7.15 1.13
CA GLY A 107 10.59 7.13 2.57
C GLY A 107 11.46 6.08 3.28
N HIS A 108 11.56 4.88 2.71
CA HIS A 108 12.40 3.83 3.25
C HIS A 108 13.89 4.18 3.20
N LEU A 109 14.37 4.76 2.09
CA LEU A 109 15.75 5.24 1.99
C LEU A 109 16.06 6.28 3.07
N SER A 110 15.15 7.25 3.28
CA SER A 110 15.28 8.23 4.36
C SER A 110 15.41 7.58 5.73
N ASP A 111 14.59 6.57 6.01
CA ASP A 111 14.65 5.80 7.26
C ASP A 111 15.99 5.05 7.39
N ARG A 112 16.52 4.48 6.29
CA ARG A 112 17.82 3.78 6.29
C ARG A 112 18.99 4.73 6.52
N ILE A 113 18.94 5.93 5.98
CA ILE A 113 19.99 6.97 6.17
C ILE A 113 20.10 7.35 7.66
N VAL A 114 18.98 7.41 8.39
CA VAL A 114 19.00 7.70 9.83
C VAL A 114 19.11 6.46 10.71
N GLY A 115 19.50 5.31 10.15
CA GLY A 115 19.82 4.09 10.89
C GLY A 115 18.61 3.24 11.31
N LYS A 116 17.39 3.52 10.85
CA LYS A 116 16.24 2.65 11.12
C LYS A 116 16.41 1.29 10.42
N ARG A 117 15.77 0.27 10.97
CA ARG A 117 15.77 -1.09 10.38
C ARG A 117 15.05 -1.12 9.04
N GLY A 118 15.44 -2.08 8.18
CA GLY A 118 14.69 -2.38 6.95
C GLY A 118 13.35 -3.05 7.25
N PHE A 119 12.54 -3.20 6.21
CA PHE A 119 11.31 -3.98 6.31
C PHE A 119 11.59 -5.40 6.79
N GLN A 120 10.74 -5.90 7.68
CA GLN A 120 10.86 -7.26 8.21
C GLN A 120 10.01 -8.27 7.44
N ALA A 121 8.85 -7.86 6.93
CA ALA A 121 8.07 -8.69 6.03
C ALA A 121 8.79 -8.86 4.69
N THR A 122 8.62 -10.02 4.09
CA THR A 122 9.20 -10.33 2.79
C THR A 122 8.31 -9.78 1.67
N TRP A 123 8.94 -9.35 0.58
CA TRP A 123 8.24 -9.04 -0.66
C TRP A 123 8.06 -10.31 -1.50
N PRO A 124 6.90 -10.54 -2.12
CA PRO A 124 6.67 -11.70 -2.98
C PRO A 124 7.54 -11.61 -4.24
N ARG A 125 8.72 -12.22 -4.22
CA ARG A 125 9.73 -12.09 -5.29
C ARG A 125 9.29 -12.63 -6.65
N GLY A 126 8.34 -13.56 -6.68
CA GLY A 126 7.80 -14.14 -7.91
C GLY A 126 6.60 -13.36 -8.47
N ASP A 127 6.13 -12.35 -7.77
CA ASP A 127 4.96 -11.58 -8.16
C ASP A 127 5.38 -10.19 -8.65
N ARG A 128 5.02 -9.89 -9.88
CA ARG A 128 5.26 -8.59 -10.51
C ARG A 128 3.95 -7.91 -10.84
N ALA A 129 4.01 -6.61 -11.03
CA ALA A 129 2.86 -5.87 -11.53
C ALA A 129 2.39 -6.44 -12.89
N LEU A 130 1.09 -6.59 -13.05
CA LEU A 130 0.48 -7.02 -14.31
C LEU A 130 0.68 -5.98 -15.40
N LYS A 131 1.05 -6.43 -16.59
CA LYS A 131 1.06 -5.60 -17.80
C LYS A 131 -0.37 -5.20 -18.19
N SER A 132 -0.52 -4.20 -19.03
CA SER A 132 -1.84 -3.73 -19.46
C SER A 132 -2.71 -4.84 -20.05
N ALA A 133 -2.14 -5.68 -20.92
CA ALA A 133 -2.83 -6.84 -21.50
C ALA A 133 -3.26 -7.86 -20.42
N GLU A 134 -2.40 -8.12 -19.43
CA GLU A 134 -2.70 -9.04 -18.33
C GLU A 134 -3.79 -8.51 -17.40
N ARG A 135 -3.85 -7.18 -17.19
CA ARG A 135 -4.95 -6.57 -16.43
C ARG A 135 -6.28 -6.72 -17.15
N LYS A 136 -6.31 -6.52 -18.47
CA LYS A 136 -7.51 -6.80 -19.29
C LYS A 136 -7.91 -8.27 -19.25
N GLU A 137 -6.94 -9.18 -19.39
CA GLU A 137 -7.18 -10.61 -19.25
C GLU A 137 -7.79 -10.97 -17.89
N LEU A 138 -7.24 -10.41 -16.80
CA LEU A 138 -7.76 -10.60 -15.45
C LEU A 138 -9.23 -10.18 -15.36
N GLN A 139 -9.57 -8.98 -15.85
CA GLN A 139 -10.95 -8.47 -15.86
C GLN A 139 -11.88 -9.37 -16.67
N GLN A 140 -11.47 -9.82 -17.85
CA GLN A 140 -12.24 -10.75 -18.69
C GLN A 140 -12.51 -12.07 -17.98
N ARG A 141 -11.47 -12.67 -17.38
CA ARG A 141 -11.59 -13.95 -16.69
C ARG A 141 -12.44 -13.89 -15.43
N LEU A 142 -12.31 -12.82 -14.63
CA LEU A 142 -13.18 -12.58 -13.48
C LEU A 142 -14.65 -12.48 -13.91
N THR A 143 -14.94 -11.71 -14.94
CA THR A 143 -16.31 -11.54 -15.47
C THR A 143 -16.86 -12.86 -15.98
N ARG A 144 -16.08 -13.67 -16.73
CA ARG A 144 -16.49 -15.00 -17.19
C ARG A 144 -16.74 -15.97 -16.02
N ALA A 145 -15.99 -15.81 -14.91
CA ALA A 145 -16.19 -16.61 -13.69
C ALA A 145 -17.36 -16.12 -12.83
N GLY A 146 -18.16 -15.14 -13.30
CA GLY A 146 -19.33 -14.62 -12.59
C GLY A 146 -19.05 -13.42 -11.67
N PHE A 147 -17.82 -12.88 -11.69
CA PHE A 147 -17.42 -11.73 -10.87
C PHE A 147 -17.23 -10.50 -11.75
N SER A 148 -18.30 -9.76 -11.99
CA SER A 148 -18.29 -8.60 -12.91
C SER A 148 -17.34 -7.50 -12.45
N THR A 149 -16.46 -7.06 -13.36
CA THR A 149 -15.53 -5.93 -13.16
C THR A 149 -16.12 -4.61 -13.69
N GLN A 150 -17.34 -4.63 -14.21
CA GLN A 150 -18.04 -3.49 -14.83
C GLN A 150 -17.32 -2.90 -16.04
N GLY A 151 -16.42 -3.66 -16.66
CA GLY A 151 -15.69 -3.28 -17.87
C GLY A 151 -14.34 -3.96 -17.97
N VAL A 152 -13.73 -3.87 -19.19
CA VAL A 152 -12.42 -4.45 -19.50
C VAL A 152 -11.53 -3.35 -20.09
N ASP A 153 -11.10 -2.43 -19.25
CA ASP A 153 -10.29 -1.28 -19.64
C ASP A 153 -8.80 -1.40 -19.28
N GLY A 154 -8.44 -2.43 -18.51
CA GLY A 154 -7.09 -2.65 -17.99
C GLY A 154 -6.72 -1.74 -16.81
N ARG A 155 -7.70 -1.02 -16.24
CA ARG A 155 -7.51 -0.21 -15.02
C ARG A 155 -7.98 -1.00 -13.80
N ILE A 156 -7.16 -1.04 -12.78
CA ILE A 156 -7.53 -1.67 -11.51
C ILE A 156 -8.20 -0.62 -10.62
N GLY A 157 -9.48 -0.44 -10.85
CA GLY A 157 -10.33 0.46 -10.07
C GLY A 157 -11.15 -0.28 -9.01
N PRO A 158 -12.01 0.44 -8.26
CA PRO A 158 -12.82 -0.12 -7.17
C PRO A 158 -13.66 -1.34 -7.59
N ASN A 159 -14.24 -1.34 -8.78
CA ASN A 159 -15.05 -2.45 -9.29
C ASN A 159 -14.21 -3.70 -9.53
N THR A 160 -13.02 -3.55 -10.11
CA THR A 160 -12.09 -4.67 -10.31
C THR A 160 -11.60 -5.23 -8.97
N ILE A 161 -11.27 -4.37 -8.02
CA ILE A 161 -10.85 -4.78 -6.67
C ILE A 161 -11.98 -5.54 -5.96
N ALA A 162 -13.21 -5.07 -6.05
CA ALA A 162 -14.37 -5.74 -5.48
C ALA A 162 -14.61 -7.12 -6.12
N ALA A 163 -14.49 -7.23 -7.44
CA ALA A 163 -14.60 -8.50 -8.16
C ALA A 163 -13.50 -9.48 -7.74
N ILE A 164 -12.25 -9.01 -7.61
CA ILE A 164 -11.13 -9.83 -7.10
C ILE A 164 -11.45 -10.35 -5.70
N ARG A 165 -11.86 -9.49 -4.78
CA ARG A 165 -12.20 -9.89 -3.39
C ARG A 165 -13.34 -10.92 -3.37
N SER A 166 -14.36 -10.74 -4.19
CA SER A 166 -15.47 -11.68 -4.29
C SER A 166 -15.01 -13.04 -4.80
N TYR A 167 -14.17 -13.06 -5.85
CA TYR A 167 -13.56 -14.29 -6.35
C TYR A 167 -12.69 -14.96 -5.29
N GLN A 168 -11.83 -14.20 -4.62
CA GLN A 168 -10.95 -14.72 -3.58
C GLN A 168 -11.77 -15.37 -2.45
N LYS A 169 -12.83 -14.70 -1.97
CA LYS A 169 -13.75 -15.25 -0.95
C LYS A 169 -14.39 -16.55 -1.42
N ALA A 170 -14.92 -16.60 -2.62
CA ALA A 170 -15.57 -17.78 -3.20
C ALA A 170 -14.61 -18.97 -3.37
N ARG A 171 -13.30 -18.71 -3.45
CA ARG A 171 -12.25 -19.73 -3.58
C ARG A 171 -11.48 -20.00 -2.28
N GLY A 172 -11.93 -19.47 -1.13
CA GLY A 172 -11.24 -19.65 0.16
C GLY A 172 -9.85 -19.00 0.20
N LEU A 173 -9.59 -18.01 -0.67
CA LEU A 173 -8.34 -17.24 -0.68
C LEU A 173 -8.46 -16.02 0.21
N THR A 174 -7.32 -15.47 0.65
CA THR A 174 -7.29 -14.19 1.37
C THR A 174 -7.86 -13.08 0.48
N PRO A 175 -8.93 -12.38 0.92
CA PRO A 175 -9.67 -11.44 0.07
C PRO A 175 -9.05 -10.05 0.08
N ASP A 176 -7.74 -9.94 -0.23
CA ASP A 176 -6.99 -8.68 -0.22
C ASP A 176 -7.31 -7.77 -1.41
N GLY A 177 -7.92 -8.30 -2.46
CA GLY A 177 -8.27 -7.54 -3.66
C GLY A 177 -7.06 -7.20 -4.53
N TYR A 178 -5.88 -7.78 -4.27
CA TYR A 178 -4.67 -7.48 -4.99
C TYR A 178 -4.61 -8.21 -6.35
N PRO A 179 -4.37 -7.49 -7.47
CA PRO A 179 -4.32 -8.07 -8.82
C PRO A 179 -2.95 -8.70 -9.09
N SER A 180 -2.64 -9.81 -8.44
CA SER A 180 -1.35 -10.49 -8.57
C SER A 180 -1.25 -11.34 -9.84
N LEU A 181 -0.01 -11.60 -10.28
CA LEU A 181 0.25 -12.58 -11.34
C LEU A 181 -0.21 -13.97 -10.93
N THR A 182 0.00 -14.34 -9.68
CA THR A 182 -0.47 -15.60 -9.10
C THR A 182 -1.99 -15.74 -9.18
N LEU A 183 -2.73 -14.65 -8.93
CA LEU A 183 -4.19 -14.66 -9.08
C LEU A 183 -4.61 -14.87 -10.53
N LEU A 184 -3.95 -14.20 -11.49
CA LEU A 184 -4.22 -14.38 -12.91
C LEU A 184 -3.95 -15.83 -13.35
N GLN A 185 -2.86 -16.43 -12.86
CA GLN A 185 -2.53 -17.82 -13.16
C GLN A 185 -3.60 -18.80 -12.63
N LYS A 186 -4.19 -18.53 -11.47
CA LYS A 186 -5.30 -19.35 -10.93
C LYS A 186 -6.61 -19.21 -11.72
N LEU A 187 -6.76 -18.15 -12.48
CA LEU A 187 -7.92 -17.91 -13.35
C LEU A 187 -7.72 -18.47 -14.77
N ARG A 188 -6.50 -18.83 -15.17
CA ARG A 188 -6.17 -19.46 -16.43
C ARG A 188 -6.52 -20.93 -16.43
#